data_30388ca8cde164dd0047bcb08bd2bf6a
#
_entry.id   30388ca8cde164dd0047bcb08bd2bf6a
#
_cell.length_a   1.000
_cell.length_b   1.000
_cell.length_c   1.000
_cell.angle_alpha   90.00
_cell.angle_beta   90.00
_cell.angle_gamma   90.00
#
_symmetry.space_group_name_H-M   'P 1'
#
loop_
_entity.id
_entity.type
_entity.pdbx_description
1 polymer ?
#
loop_
_entity_poly.entity_id
_entity_poly.type
_entity_poly.pdbx_seq_one_letter_code
_entity_poly.pdbx_strand_id
1 'polypeptide(L)'
;SMLEDGGEARILIENPASASICSGFITGAWENATGKRHRFLWSQNTEDGLIVTLSLDEKSIPSPTRSTVSWPESASVIPMPENIEESWEDLRIDSSGVWSIMGERRMVVHRDLILRFEEFCLPYLQSIEEGRQDMQWPLEDEQQSIWWTAAADSMRETFFESGWHILVSKPEDWIGIARRHLSIKGLGGVKSVRSIDAHGG
;
A
#
# COMPACT_ATOMS: atom_id res chain seq x y z
N SER A 1 -11.41 -19.69 28.90
CA SER A 1 -11.70 -19.28 27.52
C SER A 1 -10.45 -19.47 26.67
N MET A 2 -10.62 -19.63 25.36
CA MET A 2 -9.50 -19.82 24.41
C MET A 2 -8.43 -18.70 24.47
N LEU A 3 -8.79 -17.52 24.93
CA LEU A 3 -7.91 -16.36 25.11
C LEU A 3 -7.13 -16.38 26.45
N GLU A 4 -7.68 -17.03 27.50
CA GLU A 4 -7.05 -17.07 28.82
C GLU A 4 -5.77 -17.92 28.84
N ASP A 5 -5.71 -18.97 28.05
CA ASP A 5 -4.52 -19.81 27.94
C ASP A 5 -3.46 -19.26 26.97
N GLY A 6 -3.84 -18.31 26.09
CA GLY A 6 -2.98 -17.70 25.07
C GLY A 6 -2.28 -18.75 24.20
N GLY A 7 -2.97 -19.86 23.94
CA GLY A 7 -2.44 -21.04 23.28
C GLY A 7 -2.43 -20.95 21.76
N GLU A 8 -2.41 -22.10 21.11
CA GLU A 8 -2.47 -22.21 19.65
C GLU A 8 -3.85 -21.83 19.10
N ALA A 9 -3.86 -21.21 17.91
CA ALA A 9 -5.09 -20.88 17.22
C ALA A 9 -4.96 -21.15 15.72
N ARG A 10 -6.11 -21.47 15.11
CA ARG A 10 -6.22 -21.58 13.65
C ARG A 10 -7.35 -20.67 13.19
N ILE A 11 -7.01 -19.70 12.32
CA ILE A 11 -7.91 -18.65 11.89
C ILE A 11 -8.07 -18.75 10.38
N LEU A 12 -9.32 -18.82 9.92
CA LEU A 12 -9.67 -18.74 8.50
C LEU A 12 -10.07 -17.31 8.17
N ILE A 13 -9.45 -16.77 7.13
CA ILE A 13 -9.75 -15.45 6.57
C ILE A 13 -10.31 -15.64 5.17
N GLU A 14 -11.56 -15.28 4.98
CA GLU A 14 -12.21 -15.33 3.68
C GLU A 14 -11.77 -14.13 2.81
N ASN A 15 -11.57 -14.37 1.54
CA ASN A 15 -11.22 -13.34 0.55
C ASN A 15 -10.08 -12.39 0.98
N PRO A 16 -8.90 -12.89 1.39
CA PRO A 16 -7.80 -12.03 1.82
C PRO A 16 -7.34 -11.11 0.69
N ALA A 17 -7.15 -9.82 0.97
CA ALA A 17 -6.60 -8.89 -0.02
C ALA A 17 -5.10 -9.14 -0.27
N SER A 18 -4.39 -9.54 0.77
CA SER A 18 -2.99 -9.97 0.74
C SER A 18 -2.75 -10.96 1.86
N ALA A 19 -2.30 -12.16 1.53
CA ALA A 19 -2.06 -13.21 2.52
C ALA A 19 -1.04 -12.78 3.59
N SER A 20 0.06 -12.17 3.17
CA SER A 20 1.12 -11.71 4.07
C SER A 20 0.67 -10.58 5.01
N ILE A 21 -0.05 -9.58 4.49
CA ILE A 21 -0.57 -8.47 5.29
C ILE A 21 -1.61 -8.98 6.28
N CYS A 22 -2.55 -9.81 5.83
CA CYS A 22 -3.57 -10.39 6.69
C CYS A 22 -2.97 -11.26 7.80
N SER A 23 -1.98 -12.10 7.47
CA SER A 23 -1.29 -12.93 8.45
C SER A 23 -0.56 -12.11 9.51
N GLY A 24 0.17 -11.07 9.09
CA GLY A 24 0.85 -10.17 10.02
C GLY A 24 -0.11 -9.42 10.93
N PHE A 25 -1.22 -8.90 10.37
CA PHE A 25 -2.24 -8.19 11.12
C PHE A 25 -2.90 -9.09 12.20
N ILE A 26 -3.35 -10.27 11.80
CA ILE A 26 -4.00 -11.22 12.73
C ILE A 26 -3.04 -11.68 13.84
N THR A 27 -1.78 -11.96 13.48
CA THR A 27 -0.77 -12.34 14.47
C THR A 27 -0.54 -11.23 15.47
N GLY A 28 -0.34 -10.00 15.02
CA GLY A 28 -0.15 -8.85 15.91
C GLY A 28 -1.37 -8.56 16.80
N ALA A 29 -2.59 -8.69 16.26
CA ALA A 29 -3.82 -8.55 17.04
C ALA A 29 -3.95 -9.63 18.11
N TRP A 30 -3.61 -10.89 17.79
CA TRP A 30 -3.61 -11.99 18.73
C TRP A 30 -2.57 -11.82 19.84
N GLU A 31 -1.33 -11.45 19.47
CA GLU A 31 -0.26 -11.15 20.42
C GLU A 31 -0.62 -10.00 21.37
N ASN A 32 -1.26 -8.95 20.84
CA ASN A 32 -1.74 -7.84 21.65
C ASN A 32 -2.82 -8.30 22.65
N ALA A 33 -3.76 -9.13 22.21
CA ALA A 33 -4.84 -9.62 23.07
C ALA A 33 -4.36 -10.61 24.16
N THR A 34 -3.35 -11.43 23.84
CA THR A 34 -2.86 -12.47 24.75
C THR A 34 -1.65 -12.05 25.59
N GLY A 35 -0.93 -11.00 25.18
CA GLY A 35 0.33 -10.58 25.79
C GLY A 35 1.48 -11.56 25.56
N LYS A 36 1.33 -12.52 24.65
CA LYS A 36 2.31 -13.58 24.38
C LYS A 36 2.74 -13.57 22.93
N ARG A 37 4.03 -13.84 22.68
CA ARG A 37 4.57 -13.98 21.33
C ARG A 37 4.08 -15.25 20.66
N HIS A 38 3.76 -15.15 19.37
CA HIS A 38 3.36 -16.29 18.54
C HIS A 38 4.18 -16.36 17.26
N ARG A 39 4.51 -17.56 16.84
CA ARG A 39 4.89 -17.86 15.46
C ARG A 39 3.63 -18.08 14.66
N PHE A 40 3.69 -17.74 13.38
CA PHE A 40 2.60 -18.07 12.49
C PHE A 40 3.08 -18.84 11.27
N LEU A 41 2.23 -19.74 10.83
CA LEU A 41 2.30 -20.39 9.53
C LEU A 41 1.00 -20.05 8.81
N TRP A 42 1.10 -19.83 7.51
CA TRP A 42 -0.09 -19.62 6.71
C TRP A 42 -0.09 -20.52 5.48
N SER A 43 -1.28 -20.90 5.06
CA SER A 43 -1.54 -21.59 3.81
C SER A 43 -2.73 -20.96 3.12
N GLN A 44 -2.63 -20.78 1.81
CA GLN A 44 -3.70 -20.28 1.00
C GLN A 44 -4.30 -21.43 0.20
N ASN A 45 -5.60 -21.63 0.35
CA ASN A 45 -6.38 -22.54 -0.46
C ASN A 45 -7.30 -21.71 -1.33
N THR A 46 -7.36 -22.02 -2.63
CA THR A 46 -8.22 -21.29 -3.59
C THR A 46 -9.70 -21.40 -3.29
N GLU A 47 -10.13 -22.45 -2.57
CA GLU A 47 -11.54 -22.66 -2.23
C GLU A 47 -11.91 -22.08 -0.86
N ASP A 48 -11.01 -22.14 0.12
CA ASP A 48 -11.32 -21.83 1.53
C ASP A 48 -10.69 -20.50 2.03
N GLY A 49 -9.90 -19.82 1.19
CA GLY A 49 -9.24 -18.58 1.58
C GLY A 49 -7.89 -18.80 2.26
N LEU A 50 -7.55 -17.95 3.25
CA LEU A 50 -6.27 -17.96 3.96
C LEU A 50 -6.44 -18.56 5.36
N ILE A 51 -5.70 -19.60 5.65
CA ILE A 51 -5.61 -20.20 6.98
C ILE A 51 -4.32 -19.73 7.65
N VAL A 52 -4.45 -19.09 8.81
CA VAL A 52 -3.32 -18.70 9.65
C VAL A 52 -3.33 -19.57 10.90
N THR A 53 -2.24 -20.28 11.13
CA THR A 53 -2.04 -21.11 12.32
C THR A 53 -1.04 -20.41 13.23
N LEU A 54 -1.46 -20.08 14.45
CA LEU A 54 -0.66 -19.43 15.48
C LEU A 54 -0.20 -20.45 16.50
N SER A 55 1.08 -20.45 16.82
CA SER A 55 1.68 -21.29 17.86
C SER A 55 2.53 -20.43 18.80
N LEU A 56 2.50 -20.77 20.09
CA LEU A 56 3.23 -20.03 21.12
C LEU A 56 4.73 -19.99 20.81
N ASP A 57 5.35 -18.84 20.97
CA ASP A 57 6.81 -18.66 20.93
C ASP A 57 7.31 -18.27 22.31
N GLU A 58 8.47 -18.82 22.70
CA GLU A 58 9.14 -18.51 23.98
C GLU A 58 9.75 -17.12 24.01
N LYS A 59 9.89 -16.46 22.85
CA LYS A 59 10.45 -15.12 22.74
C LYS A 59 9.47 -14.05 23.23
N SER A 60 10.00 -12.92 23.63
CA SER A 60 9.17 -11.74 23.92
C SER A 60 8.63 -11.09 22.65
N ILE A 61 7.46 -10.47 22.75
CA ILE A 61 6.94 -9.61 21.69
C ILE A 61 7.94 -8.46 21.48
N PRO A 62 8.43 -8.24 20.23
CA PRO A 62 9.37 -7.15 19.97
C PRO A 62 8.68 -5.80 20.19
N SER A 63 9.39 -4.86 20.81
CA SER A 63 8.89 -3.49 20.92
C SER A 63 8.74 -2.89 19.53
N PRO A 64 7.58 -2.25 19.23
CA PRO A 64 7.41 -1.58 17.96
C PRO A 64 8.39 -0.42 17.84
N THR A 65 9.12 -0.37 16.75
CA THR A 65 9.94 0.78 16.38
C THR A 65 9.10 1.76 15.57
N ARG A 66 9.37 3.06 15.72
CA ARG A 66 8.79 4.04 14.79
C ARG A 66 9.55 3.96 13.48
N SER A 67 8.84 4.13 12.37
CA SER A 67 9.50 4.32 11.07
C SER A 67 10.41 5.54 11.14
N THR A 68 11.63 5.42 10.62
CA THR A 68 12.57 6.53 10.48
C THR A 68 12.21 7.41 9.30
N VAL A 69 11.52 6.85 8.31
CA VAL A 69 10.97 7.59 7.17
C VAL A 69 9.68 8.27 7.59
N SER A 70 9.59 9.57 7.37
CA SER A 70 8.38 10.34 7.63
C SER A 70 7.74 10.79 6.33
N TRP A 71 6.40 10.80 6.30
CA TRP A 71 5.71 11.49 5.24
C TRP A 71 6.09 12.97 5.24
N PRO A 72 6.27 13.61 4.05
CA PRO A 72 6.44 15.05 3.99
C PRO A 72 5.28 15.72 4.74
N GLU A 73 5.58 16.53 5.72
CA GLU A 73 4.55 17.33 6.38
C GLU A 73 3.97 18.30 5.36
N SER A 74 2.70 18.17 5.10
CA SER A 74 1.99 19.14 4.27
C SER A 74 1.89 20.44 5.03
N ALA A 75 2.68 21.43 4.63
CA ALA A 75 2.70 22.75 5.25
C ALA A 75 1.40 23.56 5.02
N SER A 76 0.48 23.06 4.22
CA SER A 76 -0.81 23.72 3.94
C SER A 76 -1.92 22.69 3.86
N VAL A 77 -3.00 22.93 4.58
CA VAL A 77 -4.26 22.23 4.36
C VAL A 77 -4.73 22.64 2.97
N ILE A 78 -4.55 21.77 1.99
CA ILE A 78 -5.16 21.95 0.67
C ILE A 78 -6.65 21.72 0.90
N PRO A 79 -7.52 22.70 0.58
CA PRO A 79 -8.96 22.50 0.70
C PRO A 79 -9.36 21.24 -0.06
N MET A 80 -10.13 20.37 0.60
CA MET A 80 -10.69 19.19 -0.08
C MET A 80 -11.45 19.65 -1.31
N PRO A 81 -11.23 19.03 -2.47
CA PRO A 81 -12.06 19.32 -3.64
C PRO A 81 -13.53 19.05 -3.30
N GLU A 82 -14.43 19.94 -3.71
CA GLU A 82 -15.86 19.88 -3.40
C GLU A 82 -16.53 18.54 -3.82
N ASN A 83 -15.89 17.73 -4.66
CA ASN A 83 -16.45 16.52 -5.26
C ASN A 83 -15.79 15.21 -4.76
N ILE A 84 -15.09 15.19 -3.63
CA ILE A 84 -14.58 13.91 -3.08
C ILE A 84 -15.74 13.05 -2.55
N GLU A 85 -16.83 13.65 -2.12
CA GLU A 85 -18.01 12.90 -1.64
C GLU A 85 -18.55 11.96 -2.71
N GLU A 86 -18.60 12.39 -3.98
CA GLU A 86 -19.07 11.55 -5.10
C GLU A 86 -18.25 10.26 -5.28
N SER A 87 -16.95 10.27 -4.95
CA SER A 87 -16.08 9.09 -5.10
C SER A 87 -16.32 8.03 -4.03
N TRP A 88 -16.82 8.40 -2.87
CA TRP A 88 -17.13 7.49 -1.77
C TRP A 88 -18.57 6.97 -1.83
N GLU A 89 -19.46 7.64 -2.56
CA GLU A 89 -20.83 7.18 -2.78
C GLU A 89 -20.89 5.84 -3.53
N ASP A 90 -19.88 5.58 -4.37
CA ASP A 90 -19.74 4.32 -5.10
C ASP A 90 -19.06 3.19 -4.29
N LEU A 91 -18.66 3.48 -3.04
CA LEU A 91 -18.08 2.47 -2.18
C LEU A 91 -19.14 1.42 -1.82
N ARG A 92 -18.84 0.17 -2.10
CA ARG A 92 -19.65 -0.99 -1.75
C ARG A 92 -18.86 -1.91 -0.83
N ILE A 93 -19.52 -2.44 0.16
CA ILE A 93 -18.96 -3.41 1.10
C ILE A 93 -19.90 -4.61 1.06
N ASP A 94 -19.36 -5.77 0.71
CA ASP A 94 -20.13 -7.01 0.72
C ASP A 94 -20.12 -7.71 2.09
N SER A 95 -20.89 -8.78 2.20
CA SER A 95 -20.99 -9.57 3.44
C SER A 95 -19.68 -10.31 3.80
N SER A 96 -18.76 -10.47 2.86
CA SER A 96 -17.45 -11.08 3.09
C SER A 96 -16.35 -10.06 3.44
N GLY A 97 -16.73 -8.78 3.59
CA GLY A 97 -15.81 -7.71 3.96
C GLY A 97 -14.97 -7.19 2.79
N VAL A 98 -15.32 -7.52 1.56
CA VAL A 98 -14.66 -6.99 0.37
C VAL A 98 -15.18 -5.59 0.07
N TRP A 99 -14.28 -4.65 -0.05
CA TRP A 99 -14.59 -3.28 -0.44
C TRP A 99 -14.33 -3.09 -1.93
N SER A 100 -15.25 -2.45 -2.62
CA SER A 100 -15.12 -2.14 -4.05
C SER A 100 -15.63 -0.74 -4.38
N ILE A 101 -15.00 -0.11 -5.38
CA ILE A 101 -15.46 1.13 -6.00
C ILE A 101 -15.54 0.86 -7.51
N MET A 102 -16.71 1.10 -8.11
CA MET A 102 -16.96 0.84 -9.53
C MET A 102 -16.60 -0.60 -9.96
N GLY A 103 -16.83 -1.58 -9.07
CA GLY A 103 -16.52 -2.98 -9.31
C GLY A 103 -15.05 -3.38 -9.11
N GLU A 104 -14.15 -2.43 -8.91
CA GLU A 104 -12.75 -2.71 -8.59
C GLU A 104 -12.55 -2.88 -7.08
N ARG A 105 -11.88 -3.95 -6.69
CA ARG A 105 -11.54 -4.19 -5.30
C ARG A 105 -10.66 -3.08 -4.74
N ARG A 106 -10.96 -2.64 -3.52
CA ARG A 106 -10.18 -1.63 -2.78
C ARG A 106 -9.73 -2.17 -1.43
N MET A 107 -8.66 -1.63 -0.94
CA MET A 107 -8.12 -1.93 0.38
C MET A 107 -7.70 -0.61 1.04
N VAL A 108 -8.14 -0.41 2.28
CA VAL A 108 -7.68 0.72 3.11
C VAL A 108 -6.54 0.23 3.98
N VAL A 109 -5.39 0.88 3.86
CA VAL A 109 -4.20 0.56 4.65
C VAL A 109 -3.74 1.78 5.44
N HIS A 110 -3.15 1.53 6.61
CA HIS A 110 -2.53 2.60 7.37
C HIS A 110 -1.37 3.20 6.57
N ARG A 111 -1.28 4.52 6.52
CA ARG A 111 -0.24 5.22 5.74
C ARG A 111 1.18 4.76 6.06
N ASP A 112 1.45 4.44 7.32
CA ASP A 112 2.79 4.02 7.75
C ASP A 112 3.12 2.58 7.32
N LEU A 113 2.15 1.80 6.81
CA LEU A 113 2.40 0.45 6.32
C LEU A 113 3.38 0.47 5.14
N ILE A 114 3.20 1.40 4.20
CA ILE A 114 4.08 1.53 3.02
C ILE A 114 5.50 1.91 3.46
N LEU A 115 5.64 2.88 4.39
CA LEU A 115 6.94 3.30 4.90
C LEU A 115 7.66 2.18 5.66
N ARG A 116 6.93 1.42 6.48
CA ARG A 116 7.48 0.26 7.18
C ARG A 116 7.87 -0.85 6.21
N PHE A 117 7.08 -1.05 5.16
CA PHE A 117 7.39 -2.04 4.14
C PHE A 117 8.67 -1.65 3.38
N GLU A 118 8.83 -0.37 3.03
CA GLU A 118 10.08 0.17 2.49
C GLU A 118 11.26 -0.15 3.40
N GLU A 119 11.24 0.29 4.67
CA GLU A 119 12.31 0.06 5.64
C GLU A 119 12.69 -1.42 5.79
N PHE A 120 11.69 -2.31 5.80
CA PHE A 120 11.94 -3.75 5.90
C PHE A 120 12.47 -4.37 4.62
N CYS A 121 12.20 -3.79 3.45
CA CYS A 121 12.69 -4.28 2.16
C CYS A 121 14.11 -3.80 1.84
N LEU A 122 14.47 -2.56 2.22
CA LEU A 122 15.76 -1.94 1.87
C LEU A 122 16.98 -2.86 2.07
N PRO A 123 17.13 -3.60 3.21
CA PRO A 123 18.29 -4.45 3.42
C PRO A 123 18.41 -5.64 2.43
N TYR A 124 17.36 -5.95 1.70
CA TYR A 124 17.33 -7.07 0.75
C TYR A 124 17.43 -6.63 -0.71
N LEU A 125 17.41 -5.33 -0.99
CA LEU A 125 17.50 -4.81 -2.35
C LEU A 125 18.95 -4.83 -2.85
N GLN A 126 19.16 -5.31 -4.09
CA GLN A 126 20.49 -5.51 -4.63
C GLN A 126 20.78 -4.68 -5.87
N SER A 127 19.85 -4.61 -6.82
CA SER A 127 20.08 -3.90 -8.08
C SER A 127 18.78 -3.57 -8.82
N ILE A 128 18.84 -2.59 -9.71
CA ILE A 128 17.79 -2.29 -10.68
C ILE A 128 18.01 -3.18 -11.91
N GLU A 129 16.92 -3.79 -12.42
CA GLU A 129 16.97 -4.60 -13.62
C GLU A 129 17.46 -3.77 -14.83
N GLU A 130 18.27 -4.38 -15.68
CA GLU A 130 18.76 -3.75 -16.90
C GLU A 130 17.58 -3.35 -17.80
N GLY A 131 17.59 -2.10 -18.27
CA GLY A 131 16.49 -1.51 -19.05
C GLY A 131 15.42 -0.77 -18.23
N ARG A 132 15.46 -0.82 -16.88
CA ARG A 132 14.60 -0.05 -15.99
C ARG A 132 15.32 1.08 -15.26
N GLN A 133 16.45 1.54 -15.81
CA GLN A 133 17.32 2.58 -15.21
C GLN A 133 17.03 3.99 -15.73
N ASP A 134 15.87 4.22 -16.30
CA ASP A 134 15.47 5.51 -16.88
C ASP A 134 15.02 6.54 -15.84
N MET A 135 14.87 6.13 -14.58
CA MET A 135 14.51 7.02 -13.49
C MET A 135 15.73 7.47 -12.70
N GLN A 136 15.86 8.77 -12.52
CA GLN A 136 16.89 9.37 -11.68
C GLN A 136 16.25 10.02 -10.46
N TRP A 137 16.70 9.60 -9.29
CA TRP A 137 16.25 10.14 -8.04
C TRP A 137 17.31 11.03 -7.40
N PRO A 138 16.95 12.12 -6.77
CA PRO A 138 17.90 13.00 -6.07
C PRO A 138 18.31 12.39 -4.72
N LEU A 139 18.81 11.16 -4.73
CA LEU A 139 19.18 10.37 -3.56
C LEU A 139 20.60 9.85 -3.71
N GLU A 140 21.32 9.84 -2.60
CA GLU A 140 22.64 9.22 -2.50
C GLU A 140 22.54 7.73 -2.12
N ASP A 141 21.43 7.30 -1.52
CA ASP A 141 21.20 5.92 -1.11
C ASP A 141 20.72 5.07 -2.28
N GLU A 142 21.56 4.12 -2.69
CA GLU A 142 21.30 3.23 -3.82
C GLU A 142 20.07 2.32 -3.54
N GLN A 143 19.95 1.78 -2.34
CA GLN A 143 18.84 0.89 -1.98
C GLN A 143 17.50 1.63 -2.01
N GLN A 144 17.47 2.85 -1.53
CA GLN A 144 16.29 3.69 -1.60
C GLN A 144 15.93 4.06 -3.05
N SER A 145 16.92 4.31 -3.90
CA SER A 145 16.72 4.55 -5.33
C SER A 145 16.13 3.32 -6.03
N ILE A 146 16.59 2.12 -5.69
CA ILE A 146 16.02 0.86 -6.20
C ILE A 146 14.57 0.71 -5.78
N TRP A 147 14.26 0.95 -4.50
CA TRP A 147 12.89 0.88 -4.00
C TRP A 147 11.97 1.87 -4.72
N TRP A 148 12.38 3.13 -4.85
CA TRP A 148 11.57 4.15 -5.51
C TRP A 148 11.35 3.86 -6.99
N THR A 149 12.35 3.31 -7.68
CA THR A 149 12.20 2.85 -9.06
C THR A 149 11.16 1.73 -9.15
N ALA A 150 11.27 0.71 -8.30
CA ALA A 150 10.32 -0.41 -8.28
C ALA A 150 8.89 0.05 -7.96
N ALA A 151 8.73 0.95 -7.01
CA ALA A 151 7.43 1.51 -6.64
C ALA A 151 6.80 2.34 -7.78
N ALA A 152 7.62 3.15 -8.46
CA ALA A 152 7.19 3.95 -9.60
C ALA A 152 6.80 3.07 -10.79
N ASP A 153 7.60 2.06 -11.11
CA ASP A 153 7.31 1.11 -12.19
C ASP A 153 6.05 0.29 -11.90
N SER A 154 5.89 -0.18 -10.68
CA SER A 154 4.66 -0.88 -10.27
C SER A 154 3.42 -0.02 -10.48
N MET A 155 3.49 1.27 -10.18
CA MET A 155 2.38 2.18 -10.41
C MET A 155 2.12 2.44 -11.89
N ARG A 156 3.19 2.56 -12.71
CA ARG A 156 3.08 2.68 -14.17
C ARG A 156 2.39 1.45 -14.77
N GLU A 157 2.87 0.26 -14.43
CA GLU A 157 2.29 -1.00 -14.93
C GLU A 157 0.83 -1.15 -14.51
N THR A 158 0.50 -0.88 -13.25
CA THR A 158 -0.88 -0.89 -12.77
C THR A 158 -1.78 0.08 -13.54
N PHE A 159 -1.25 1.25 -13.88
CA PHE A 159 -1.99 2.22 -14.69
C PHE A 159 -2.30 1.70 -16.09
N PHE A 160 -1.30 1.11 -16.77
CA PHE A 160 -1.50 0.55 -18.11
C PHE A 160 -2.41 -0.68 -18.07
N GLU A 161 -2.24 -1.57 -17.11
CA GLU A 161 -3.05 -2.77 -16.96
C GLU A 161 -4.53 -2.47 -16.68
N SER A 162 -4.80 -1.37 -15.97
CA SER A 162 -6.18 -0.93 -15.69
C SER A 162 -6.96 -0.51 -16.92
N GLY A 163 -6.32 -0.37 -18.08
CA GLY A 163 -6.95 0.01 -19.33
C GLY A 163 -7.50 1.45 -19.35
N TRP A 164 -7.07 2.30 -18.46
CA TRP A 164 -7.52 3.68 -18.43
C TRP A 164 -7.02 4.46 -19.62
N HIS A 165 -7.96 4.99 -20.39
CA HIS A 165 -7.66 5.87 -21.50
C HIS A 165 -7.65 7.32 -21.04
N ILE A 166 -6.50 7.99 -21.22
CA ILE A 166 -6.35 9.41 -20.93
C ILE A 166 -6.30 10.17 -22.26
N LEU A 167 -7.29 11.01 -22.48
CA LEU A 167 -7.31 11.94 -23.60
C LEU A 167 -6.88 13.32 -23.09
N VAL A 168 -5.74 13.78 -23.59
CA VAL A 168 -5.16 15.10 -23.26
C VAL A 168 -5.03 15.88 -24.55
N SER A 169 -5.68 17.03 -24.61
CA SER A 169 -5.57 17.93 -25.76
C SER A 169 -4.61 19.10 -25.47
N LYS A 170 -4.47 19.46 -24.21
CA LYS A 170 -3.63 20.56 -23.76
C LYS A 170 -3.09 20.30 -22.35
N PRO A 171 -1.98 20.93 -21.94
CA PRO A 171 -1.34 20.69 -20.64
C PRO A 171 -2.26 20.84 -19.43
N GLU A 172 -3.23 21.78 -19.49
CA GLU A 172 -4.16 22.04 -18.38
C GLU A 172 -5.09 20.87 -18.09
N ASP A 173 -5.37 20.02 -19.09
CA ASP A 173 -6.21 18.81 -18.93
C ASP A 173 -5.59 17.83 -17.93
N TRP A 174 -4.25 17.85 -17.77
CA TRP A 174 -3.52 17.03 -16.81
C TRP A 174 -3.90 17.32 -15.36
N ILE A 175 -4.33 18.53 -15.02
CA ILE A 175 -4.75 18.89 -13.66
C ILE A 175 -5.99 18.07 -13.27
N GLY A 176 -6.96 17.95 -14.19
CA GLY A 176 -8.16 17.12 -13.97
C GLY A 176 -7.86 15.64 -13.86
N ILE A 177 -6.95 15.14 -14.70
CA ILE A 177 -6.49 13.74 -14.67
C ILE A 177 -5.77 13.44 -13.35
N ALA A 178 -4.85 14.29 -12.96
CA ALA A 178 -4.11 14.12 -11.71
C ALA A 178 -5.06 14.18 -10.48
N ARG A 179 -6.07 15.04 -10.49
CA ARG A 179 -7.09 15.05 -9.45
C ARG A 179 -7.77 13.70 -9.34
N ARG A 180 -8.23 13.14 -10.45
CA ARG A 180 -8.93 11.84 -10.50
C ARG A 180 -8.06 10.67 -10.09
N HIS A 181 -6.80 10.64 -10.50
CA HIS A 181 -5.93 9.46 -10.33
C HIS A 181 -4.96 9.56 -9.16
N LEU A 182 -4.63 10.76 -8.69
CA LEU A 182 -3.73 10.96 -7.55
C LEU A 182 -4.48 11.43 -6.30
N SER A 183 -5.21 12.54 -6.39
CA SER A 183 -5.78 13.17 -5.19
C SER A 183 -6.84 12.31 -4.52
N ILE A 184 -7.72 11.67 -5.30
CA ILE A 184 -8.75 10.75 -4.77
C ILE A 184 -8.11 9.54 -4.09
N LYS A 185 -6.91 9.12 -4.51
CA LYS A 185 -6.16 8.02 -3.90
C LYS A 185 -5.26 8.47 -2.73
N GLY A 186 -5.27 9.76 -2.39
CA GLY A 186 -4.41 10.30 -1.34
C GLY A 186 -2.93 10.40 -1.70
N LEU A 187 -2.59 10.27 -3.00
CA LEU A 187 -1.21 10.31 -3.49
C LEU A 187 -0.67 11.72 -3.72
N GLY A 188 -1.50 12.75 -3.53
CA GLY A 188 -1.13 14.13 -3.71
C GLY A 188 -1.92 14.86 -4.79
N GLY A 189 -1.60 16.14 -5.01
CA GLY A 189 -2.27 16.97 -6.01
C GLY A 189 -1.27 17.62 -6.95
N VAL A 190 -1.66 17.78 -8.22
CA VAL A 190 -0.88 18.52 -9.22
C VAL A 190 -1.32 19.97 -9.22
N LYS A 191 -0.38 20.86 -8.93
CA LYS A 191 -0.61 22.31 -8.88
C LYS A 191 -0.46 22.97 -10.26
N SER A 192 0.50 22.52 -11.04
CA SER A 192 0.76 23.06 -12.38
C SER A 192 1.41 22.00 -13.27
N VAL A 193 1.14 22.10 -14.56
CA VAL A 193 1.77 21.28 -15.60
C VAL A 193 2.36 22.24 -16.63
N ARG A 194 3.59 22.00 -17.03
CA ARG A 194 4.28 22.75 -18.10
C ARG A 194 4.83 21.76 -19.11
N SER A 195 4.61 22.01 -20.38
CA SER A 195 5.35 21.30 -21.43
C SER A 195 6.77 21.88 -21.51
N ILE A 196 7.75 20.99 -21.55
CA ILE A 196 9.14 21.35 -21.79
C ILE A 196 9.48 20.75 -23.14
N ASP A 197 9.66 21.58 -24.16
CA ASP A 197 10.12 21.09 -25.45
C ASP A 197 11.55 20.56 -25.33
N ALA A 198 11.76 19.32 -25.73
CA ALA A 198 13.07 18.68 -25.69
C ALA A 198 14.10 19.38 -26.63
N HIS A 199 13.65 20.33 -27.45
CA HIS A 199 14.44 21.14 -28.36
C HIS A 199 14.42 22.63 -27.99
N GLY A 200 14.01 22.92 -26.74
CA GLY A 200 14.00 24.28 -26.24
C GLY A 200 15.37 24.91 -26.28
N GLY A 201 15.43 26.01 -26.95
CA GLY A 201 16.53 26.91 -26.83
C GLY A 201 16.55 27.59 -25.45
#